data_07d10f334ebc7581cc2d4b6263c7a2fe
#
_entry.id   07d10f334ebc7581cc2d4b6263c7a2fe
#
_cell.length_a   1.000
_cell.length_b   1.000
_cell.length_c   1.000
_cell.angle_alpha   90.00
_cell.angle_beta   90.00
_cell.angle_gamma   90.00
#
_symmetry.space_group_name_H-M   'P 1'
#
loop_
_entity.id
_entity.type
_entity.pdbx_description
1 polymer ?
#
loop_
_entity_poly.entity_id
_entity_poly.type
_entity_poly.pdbx_seq_one_letter_code
_entity_poly.pdbx_strand_id
1 'polypeptide(L)'
;MRAMSEQILDSILDTTGHTPMIRLQRIAKGLPGELLGKCEFMNPGGSVKDRIGVRMLLDAEREGRIKPGDTLIEPTSGNTGIGIAMAAAVRGYRVIITMPEKMSQEKQVVLEALGAEIIRTPTEAAWDSPESHIGVARRLKEVIPNAHILDQYSNPSNPLAHEEGTGREIIDQCGGKLDAIVMTAGTGGTITGVARIIKREVPGCRVIGVDPEGSILAGPGEIKSYKVEGIGYDFIPDVLERRLVDRWVKSNDRDSFLVARQLIRQEGVLVGGSSGAAVWAGLQILREMPGKRVVVLLPDSIRNYLTKFVDDRWMRQQGFVKGDWEVGTVADLMRSLGRREVISLNVNDRLGRATELFKEHGISQMPVLDDGKLSGILTESDVLHHLVSGKGTKDTVVAEVMERRVSTVGLGANSGELPRIFERGEVAIVVDDARTVIGIITKMDLIEMLAARKNQMP
;
A
#
# COMPACT_ATOMS: atom_id res chain seq x y z
N MET A 1 7.64 13.24 -35.64
CA MET A 1 8.26 11.95 -35.31
C MET A 1 9.76 12.12 -35.40
N ARG A 2 10.49 12.05 -34.29
CA ARG A 2 11.96 11.93 -34.34
C ARG A 2 12.23 10.53 -34.91
N ALA A 3 13.02 10.43 -35.96
CA ALA A 3 13.54 9.17 -36.45
C ALA A 3 14.19 8.45 -35.25
N MET A 4 13.71 7.26 -34.93
CA MET A 4 14.46 6.36 -34.04
C MET A 4 15.76 6.06 -34.81
N SER A 5 16.89 6.55 -34.30
CA SER A 5 18.18 6.07 -34.77
C SER A 5 18.24 4.56 -34.49
N GLU A 6 18.77 3.78 -35.42
CA GLU A 6 19.10 2.37 -35.23
C GLU A 6 20.16 2.29 -34.13
N GLN A 7 19.70 2.24 -32.86
CA GLN A 7 20.58 2.08 -31.70
C GLN A 7 20.22 0.78 -31.00
N ILE A 8 21.05 -0.20 -31.17
CA ILE A 8 21.03 -1.44 -30.39
C ILE A 8 21.85 -1.17 -29.13
N LEU A 9 21.23 -1.37 -27.96
CA LEU A 9 21.89 -1.23 -26.66
C LEU A 9 22.54 -2.56 -26.28
N ASP A 10 23.71 -2.51 -25.65
CA ASP A 10 24.46 -3.72 -25.27
C ASP A 10 23.89 -4.40 -24.03
N SER A 11 23.17 -3.64 -23.17
CA SER A 11 22.65 -4.13 -21.91
C SER A 11 21.34 -3.47 -21.52
N ILE A 12 20.52 -4.17 -20.73
CA ILE A 12 19.35 -3.58 -20.08
C ILE A 12 19.74 -2.40 -19.17
N LEU A 13 20.95 -2.37 -18.65
CA LEU A 13 21.46 -1.27 -17.82
C LEU A 13 21.53 0.04 -18.57
N ASP A 14 21.77 0.00 -19.88
CA ASP A 14 21.86 1.18 -20.76
C ASP A 14 20.50 1.83 -21.00
N THR A 15 19.41 1.14 -20.65
CA THR A 15 18.04 1.71 -20.69
C THR A 15 17.68 2.49 -19.44
N THR A 16 18.57 2.50 -18.43
CA THR A 16 18.31 3.21 -17.17
C THR A 16 18.43 4.72 -17.38
N GLY A 17 17.39 5.42 -16.95
CA GLY A 17 17.31 6.87 -17.17
C GLY A 17 16.57 7.24 -18.46
N HIS A 18 16.79 8.47 -18.92
CA HIS A 18 16.09 9.05 -20.09
C HIS A 18 14.57 8.88 -20.04
N THR A 19 14.02 8.87 -18.83
CA THR A 19 12.60 8.66 -18.60
C THR A 19 11.77 9.82 -19.14
N PRO A 20 10.57 9.57 -19.69
CA PRO A 20 9.75 10.63 -20.25
C PRO A 20 9.19 11.57 -19.18
N MET A 21 8.81 12.76 -19.62
CA MET A 21 7.99 13.70 -18.87
C MET A 21 6.64 13.87 -19.57
N ILE A 22 5.55 13.85 -18.81
CA ILE A 22 4.18 13.95 -19.32
C ILE A 22 3.42 15.10 -18.66
N ARG A 23 2.39 15.63 -19.35
CA ARG A 23 1.42 16.56 -18.74
C ARG A 23 0.32 15.78 -18.06
N LEU A 24 0.07 16.11 -16.78
CA LEU A 24 -1.04 15.59 -16.00
C LEU A 24 -2.24 16.51 -16.16
N GLN A 25 -3.10 16.22 -17.15
CA GLN A 25 -4.14 17.17 -17.60
C GLN A 25 -5.45 17.03 -16.86
N ARG A 26 -5.88 15.76 -16.61
CA ARG A 26 -7.20 15.50 -16.03
C ARG A 26 -7.22 15.72 -14.53
N ILE A 27 -6.19 15.28 -13.84
CA ILE A 27 -6.09 15.45 -12.39
C ILE A 27 -5.86 16.91 -11.98
N ALA A 28 -5.23 17.71 -12.86
CA ALA A 28 -5.01 19.14 -12.67
C ALA A 28 -6.08 20.01 -13.34
N LYS A 29 -7.18 19.41 -13.86
CA LYS A 29 -8.23 20.15 -14.57
C LYS A 29 -8.82 21.27 -13.71
N GLY A 30 -8.86 22.47 -14.29
CA GLY A 30 -9.38 23.68 -13.62
C GLY A 30 -8.37 24.44 -12.75
N LEU A 31 -7.14 23.92 -12.61
CA LEU A 31 -6.07 24.66 -11.96
C LEU A 31 -5.31 25.51 -12.98
N PRO A 32 -4.99 26.76 -12.67
CA PRO A 32 -4.22 27.63 -13.55
C PRO A 32 -2.73 27.25 -13.47
N GLY A 33 -2.15 26.73 -14.56
CA GLY A 33 -0.74 26.36 -14.65
C GLY A 33 -0.53 24.98 -15.29
N GLU A 34 0.69 24.49 -15.24
CA GLU A 34 1.07 23.17 -15.77
C GLU A 34 1.56 22.25 -14.65
N LEU A 35 0.98 21.04 -14.56
CA LEU A 35 1.50 19.96 -13.73
C LEU A 35 2.14 18.91 -14.64
N LEU A 36 3.44 18.68 -14.45
CA LEU A 36 4.23 17.74 -15.25
C LEU A 36 4.68 16.58 -14.36
N GLY A 37 4.63 15.36 -14.89
CA GLY A 37 5.09 14.14 -14.21
C GLY A 37 6.38 13.60 -14.85
N LYS A 38 7.47 13.51 -14.09
CA LYS A 38 8.70 12.80 -14.48
C LYS A 38 8.54 11.32 -14.20
N CYS A 39 8.45 10.49 -15.23
CA CYS A 39 8.02 9.09 -15.16
C CYS A 39 9.14 8.13 -14.77
N GLU A 40 9.66 8.20 -13.55
CA GLU A 40 10.75 7.33 -13.09
C GLU A 40 10.33 5.86 -12.95
N PHE A 41 9.02 5.56 -12.91
CA PHE A 41 8.49 4.19 -12.98
C PHE A 41 8.73 3.49 -14.32
N MET A 42 9.21 4.21 -15.34
CA MET A 42 9.54 3.67 -16.66
C MET A 42 11.00 3.22 -16.79
N ASN A 43 11.79 3.32 -15.75
CA ASN A 43 13.09 2.65 -15.70
C ASN A 43 12.90 1.12 -15.81
N PRO A 44 13.91 0.34 -16.26
CA PRO A 44 13.76 -1.09 -16.57
C PRO A 44 13.31 -1.94 -15.39
N GLY A 45 13.79 -1.68 -14.18
CA GLY A 45 13.35 -2.34 -12.94
C GLY A 45 12.08 -1.72 -12.33
N GLY A 46 11.53 -0.66 -12.96
CA GLY A 46 10.28 -0.04 -12.60
C GLY A 46 10.35 1.05 -11.54
N SER A 47 11.52 1.62 -11.25
CA SER A 47 11.63 2.69 -10.26
C SER A 47 12.81 3.64 -10.48
N VAL A 48 12.76 4.79 -9.80
CA VAL A 48 13.85 5.76 -9.70
C VAL A 48 15.13 5.15 -9.09
N LYS A 49 15.01 4.05 -8.36
CA LYS A 49 16.13 3.38 -7.70
C LYS A 49 17.01 2.57 -8.65
N ASP A 50 16.56 2.30 -9.84
CA ASP A 50 17.38 1.65 -10.87
C ASP A 50 18.62 2.49 -11.17
N ARG A 51 18.46 3.82 -11.19
CA ARG A 51 19.56 4.77 -11.40
C ARG A 51 20.66 4.62 -10.37
N ILE A 52 20.28 4.56 -9.09
CA ILE A 52 21.28 4.44 -8.02
C ILE A 52 21.82 3.03 -7.89
N GLY A 53 21.01 2.00 -8.13
CA GLY A 53 21.47 0.60 -8.13
C GLY A 53 22.56 0.36 -9.15
N VAL A 54 22.35 0.79 -10.39
CA VAL A 54 23.35 0.73 -11.47
C VAL A 54 24.56 1.60 -11.14
N ARG A 55 24.37 2.88 -10.75
CA ARG A 55 25.45 3.83 -10.49
C ARG A 55 26.36 3.39 -9.34
N MET A 56 25.80 3.00 -8.19
CA MET A 56 26.59 2.58 -7.04
C MET A 56 27.44 1.34 -7.35
N LEU A 57 26.91 0.38 -8.10
CA LEU A 57 27.64 -0.81 -8.50
C LEU A 57 28.78 -0.46 -9.45
N LEU A 58 28.51 0.29 -10.53
CA LEU A 58 29.52 0.65 -11.53
C LEU A 58 30.62 1.55 -10.96
N ASP A 59 30.28 2.47 -10.06
CA ASP A 59 31.28 3.29 -9.37
C ASP A 59 32.17 2.45 -8.47
N ALA A 60 31.59 1.49 -7.73
CA ALA A 60 32.33 0.57 -6.88
C ALA A 60 33.29 -0.33 -7.68
N GLU A 61 32.89 -0.79 -8.88
CA GLU A 61 33.78 -1.52 -9.80
C GLU A 61 34.93 -0.62 -10.28
N ARG A 62 34.61 0.59 -10.73
CA ARG A 62 35.61 1.55 -11.26
C ARG A 62 36.65 1.92 -10.20
N GLU A 63 36.23 2.00 -8.94
CA GLU A 63 37.08 2.26 -7.79
C GLU A 63 37.85 1.04 -7.30
N GLY A 64 37.60 -0.14 -7.87
CA GLY A 64 38.21 -1.40 -7.46
C GLY A 64 37.78 -1.92 -6.09
N ARG A 65 36.66 -1.43 -5.56
CA ARG A 65 36.08 -1.87 -4.28
C ARG A 65 35.39 -3.23 -4.37
N ILE A 66 34.88 -3.58 -5.54
CA ILE A 66 34.19 -4.84 -5.83
C ILE A 66 34.66 -5.39 -7.17
N LYS A 67 34.51 -6.71 -7.36
CA LYS A 67 34.78 -7.40 -8.62
C LYS A 67 33.74 -8.50 -8.85
N PRO A 68 33.47 -8.92 -10.11
CA PRO A 68 32.58 -10.03 -10.39
C PRO A 68 32.90 -11.28 -9.55
N GLY A 69 31.83 -11.89 -8.99
CA GLY A 69 31.92 -13.00 -8.05
C GLY A 69 31.87 -12.62 -6.58
N ASP A 70 32.04 -11.34 -6.22
CA ASP A 70 31.84 -10.86 -4.86
C ASP A 70 30.34 -10.89 -4.48
N THR A 71 30.04 -10.81 -3.18
CA THR A 71 28.67 -10.76 -2.65
C THR A 71 28.29 -9.32 -2.33
N LEU A 72 27.19 -8.84 -2.90
CA LEU A 72 26.60 -7.56 -2.58
C LEU A 72 25.45 -7.75 -1.58
N ILE A 73 25.50 -7.02 -0.49
CA ILE A 73 24.45 -7.02 0.54
C ILE A 73 23.83 -5.61 0.59
N GLU A 74 22.50 -5.51 0.55
CA GLU A 74 21.86 -4.19 0.66
C GLU A 74 20.65 -4.25 1.59
N PRO A 75 20.64 -3.42 2.64
CA PRO A 75 19.45 -3.19 3.45
C PRO A 75 18.51 -2.23 2.72
N THR A 76 17.30 -2.71 2.34
CA THR A 76 16.41 -1.89 1.52
C THR A 76 14.93 -2.21 1.69
N SER A 77 14.07 -1.24 1.38
CA SER A 77 12.62 -1.41 1.24
C SER A 77 12.18 -2.10 -0.08
N GLY A 78 13.14 -2.51 -0.93
CA GLY A 78 12.91 -3.32 -2.12
C GLY A 78 13.34 -2.68 -3.44
N ASN A 79 12.94 -1.45 -3.77
CA ASN A 79 13.25 -0.85 -5.08
C ASN A 79 14.76 -0.71 -5.35
N THR A 80 15.54 -0.30 -4.35
CA THR A 80 17.01 -0.24 -4.49
C THR A 80 17.60 -1.63 -4.67
N GLY A 81 17.07 -2.62 -3.93
CA GLY A 81 17.45 -4.00 -4.10
C GLY A 81 17.19 -4.51 -5.52
N ILE A 82 16.06 -4.16 -6.13
CA ILE A 82 15.73 -4.51 -7.53
C ILE A 82 16.76 -3.90 -8.48
N GLY A 83 17.08 -2.61 -8.33
CA GLY A 83 18.09 -1.95 -9.17
C GLY A 83 19.49 -2.57 -9.02
N ILE A 84 19.91 -2.91 -7.79
CA ILE A 84 21.19 -3.58 -7.53
C ILE A 84 21.16 -5.01 -8.07
N ALA A 85 20.09 -5.78 -7.82
CA ALA A 85 19.99 -7.17 -8.28
C ALA A 85 19.97 -7.26 -9.81
N MET A 86 19.31 -6.33 -10.50
CA MET A 86 19.34 -6.23 -11.96
C MET A 86 20.76 -5.95 -12.47
N ALA A 87 21.47 -5.00 -11.89
CA ALA A 87 22.84 -4.69 -12.25
C ALA A 87 23.77 -5.88 -11.93
N ALA A 88 23.59 -6.51 -10.80
CA ALA A 88 24.35 -7.68 -10.34
C ALA A 88 24.16 -8.90 -11.25
N ALA A 89 22.93 -9.17 -11.68
CA ALA A 89 22.63 -10.25 -12.62
C ALA A 89 23.40 -10.10 -13.95
N VAL A 90 23.49 -8.87 -14.46
CA VAL A 90 24.25 -8.55 -15.69
C VAL A 90 25.77 -8.65 -15.46
N ARG A 91 26.24 -8.25 -14.28
CA ARG A 91 27.67 -8.11 -13.96
C ARG A 91 28.29 -9.32 -13.24
N GLY A 92 27.48 -10.32 -12.87
CA GLY A 92 27.95 -11.57 -12.25
C GLY A 92 28.27 -11.45 -10.76
N TYR A 93 27.45 -10.76 -9.97
CA TYR A 93 27.53 -10.67 -8.52
C TYR A 93 26.46 -11.54 -7.85
N ARG A 94 26.77 -12.11 -6.68
CA ARG A 94 25.80 -12.66 -5.74
C ARG A 94 25.13 -11.50 -4.99
N VAL A 95 23.82 -11.59 -4.74
CA VAL A 95 23.09 -10.55 -4.03
C VAL A 95 22.32 -11.10 -2.84
N ILE A 96 22.44 -10.46 -1.70
CA ILE A 96 21.65 -10.72 -0.49
C ILE A 96 20.92 -9.42 -0.12
N ILE A 97 19.60 -9.49 -0.01
CA ILE A 97 18.76 -8.35 0.37
C ILE A 97 18.19 -8.59 1.77
N THR A 98 18.43 -7.65 2.67
CA THR A 98 17.77 -7.63 3.97
C THR A 98 16.63 -6.61 3.94
N MET A 99 15.38 -7.05 4.25
CA MET A 99 14.21 -6.19 4.12
C MET A 99 13.16 -6.43 5.22
N PRO A 100 12.47 -5.38 5.70
CA PRO A 100 11.41 -5.51 6.69
C PRO A 100 10.23 -6.35 6.19
N GLU A 101 9.58 -7.10 7.09
CA GLU A 101 8.42 -7.96 6.77
C GLU A 101 7.22 -7.22 6.18
N LYS A 102 7.04 -5.92 6.51
CA LYS A 102 5.94 -5.10 5.97
C LYS A 102 6.01 -4.83 4.47
N MET A 103 7.17 -5.06 3.83
CA MET A 103 7.35 -4.77 2.41
C MET A 103 6.52 -5.70 1.53
N SER A 104 6.09 -5.19 0.37
CA SER A 104 5.21 -5.91 -0.56
C SER A 104 5.82 -7.23 -1.02
N GLN A 105 4.98 -8.24 -1.17
CA GLN A 105 5.38 -9.56 -1.65
C GLN A 105 5.85 -9.50 -3.10
N GLU A 106 5.27 -8.62 -3.91
CA GLU A 106 5.63 -8.41 -5.31
C GLU A 106 7.11 -8.06 -5.47
N LYS A 107 7.65 -7.17 -4.61
CA LYS A 107 9.08 -6.82 -4.63
C LYS A 107 9.96 -8.01 -4.30
N GLN A 108 9.57 -8.84 -3.34
CA GLN A 108 10.29 -10.05 -3.00
C GLN A 108 10.36 -11.00 -4.19
N VAL A 109 9.23 -11.29 -4.84
CA VAL A 109 9.17 -12.20 -6.01
C VAL A 109 10.06 -11.69 -7.15
N VAL A 110 10.09 -10.38 -7.40
CA VAL A 110 10.98 -9.79 -8.42
C VAL A 110 12.46 -9.97 -8.05
N LEU A 111 12.81 -9.75 -6.79
CA LEU A 111 14.19 -9.95 -6.30
C LEU A 111 14.64 -11.41 -6.41
N GLU A 112 13.79 -12.36 -6.01
CA GLU A 112 14.05 -13.80 -6.14
C GLU A 112 14.20 -14.21 -7.61
N ALA A 113 13.37 -13.66 -8.51
CA ALA A 113 13.48 -13.90 -9.95
C ALA A 113 14.79 -13.36 -10.54
N LEU A 114 15.37 -12.31 -9.97
CA LEU A 114 16.70 -11.78 -10.32
C LEU A 114 17.86 -12.57 -9.67
N GLY A 115 17.56 -13.61 -8.89
CA GLY A 115 18.55 -14.47 -8.23
C GLY A 115 19.04 -13.94 -6.88
N ALA A 116 18.38 -12.93 -6.29
CA ALA A 116 18.74 -12.42 -4.98
C ALA A 116 18.23 -13.32 -3.85
N GLU A 117 19.07 -13.51 -2.82
CA GLU A 117 18.68 -14.14 -1.57
C GLU A 117 18.02 -13.12 -0.64
N ILE A 118 16.86 -13.46 -0.05
CA ILE A 118 16.09 -12.53 0.78
C ILE A 118 16.12 -12.95 2.24
N ILE A 119 16.48 -12.00 3.11
CA ILE A 119 16.38 -12.16 4.56
C ILE A 119 15.38 -11.16 5.10
N ARG A 120 14.25 -11.68 5.61
CA ARG A 120 13.22 -10.86 6.24
C ARG A 120 13.61 -10.51 7.67
N THR A 121 13.29 -9.28 8.06
CA THR A 121 13.59 -8.73 9.40
C THR A 121 12.34 -8.14 10.03
N PRO A 122 12.25 -8.08 11.37
CA PRO A 122 11.09 -7.50 12.05
C PRO A 122 10.83 -6.05 11.62
N THR A 123 9.57 -5.73 11.38
CA THR A 123 9.15 -4.39 10.93
C THR A 123 9.37 -3.31 11.98
N GLU A 124 9.17 -3.66 13.26
CA GLU A 124 9.22 -2.76 14.41
C GLU A 124 10.64 -2.54 14.96
N ALA A 125 11.64 -3.26 14.42
CA ALA A 125 13.02 -3.08 14.85
C ALA A 125 13.51 -1.67 14.49
N ALA A 126 13.99 -0.92 15.49
CA ALA A 126 14.62 0.39 15.30
C ALA A 126 15.82 0.25 14.34
N TRP A 127 16.08 1.27 13.54
CA TRP A 127 17.09 1.23 12.47
C TRP A 127 18.49 0.83 12.97
N ASP A 128 18.85 1.19 14.20
CA ASP A 128 20.14 0.89 14.87
C ASP A 128 20.14 -0.45 15.65
N SER A 129 18.99 -1.14 15.71
CA SER A 129 18.89 -2.46 16.34
C SER A 129 19.67 -3.51 15.56
N PRO A 130 20.36 -4.46 16.23
CA PRO A 130 20.97 -5.61 15.58
C PRO A 130 20.01 -6.47 14.73
N GLU A 131 18.71 -6.45 15.05
CA GLU A 131 17.66 -7.22 14.37
C GLU A 131 17.06 -6.47 13.18
N SER A 132 17.37 -5.18 13.03
CA SER A 132 16.94 -4.39 11.89
C SER A 132 17.55 -4.90 10.59
N HIS A 133 16.94 -4.54 9.45
CA HIS A 133 17.50 -4.87 8.14
C HIS A 133 18.92 -4.31 7.96
N ILE A 134 19.25 -3.15 8.56
CA ILE A 134 20.59 -2.56 8.54
C ILE A 134 21.55 -3.36 9.44
N GLY A 135 21.14 -3.70 10.66
CA GLY A 135 21.94 -4.48 11.59
C GLY A 135 22.27 -5.87 11.06
N VAL A 136 21.28 -6.55 10.48
CA VAL A 136 21.48 -7.86 9.84
C VAL A 136 22.45 -7.78 8.65
N ALA A 137 22.31 -6.76 7.78
CA ALA A 137 23.23 -6.57 6.66
C ALA A 137 24.69 -6.38 7.13
N ARG A 138 24.91 -5.58 8.19
CA ARG A 138 26.25 -5.37 8.77
C ARG A 138 26.85 -6.66 9.29
N ARG A 139 26.10 -7.48 10.04
CA ARG A 139 26.59 -8.79 10.52
C ARG A 139 26.91 -9.74 9.39
N LEU A 140 26.10 -9.81 8.35
CA LEU A 140 26.37 -10.65 7.19
C LEU A 140 27.65 -10.24 6.47
N LYS A 141 27.90 -8.95 6.33
CA LYS A 141 29.14 -8.45 5.75
C LYS A 141 30.38 -8.90 6.52
N GLU A 142 30.29 -9.00 7.86
CA GLU A 142 31.42 -9.43 8.71
C GLU A 142 31.74 -10.93 8.56
N VAL A 143 30.73 -11.77 8.28
CA VAL A 143 30.88 -13.23 8.25
C VAL A 143 31.01 -13.82 6.87
N ILE A 144 30.57 -13.12 5.83
CA ILE A 144 30.65 -13.59 4.44
C ILE A 144 31.91 -13.02 3.78
N PRO A 145 32.84 -13.90 3.30
CA PRO A 145 34.03 -13.42 2.61
C PRO A 145 33.69 -12.64 1.34
N ASN A 146 34.43 -11.58 1.07
CA ASN A 146 34.24 -10.70 -0.09
C ASN A 146 32.80 -10.14 -0.20
N ALA A 147 32.18 -9.86 0.96
CA ALA A 147 30.86 -9.23 1.00
C ALA A 147 30.99 -7.71 1.16
N HIS A 148 30.16 -6.99 0.41
CA HIS A 148 30.17 -5.53 0.37
C HIS A 148 28.75 -4.99 0.52
N ILE A 149 28.60 -3.89 1.26
CA ILE A 149 27.38 -3.09 1.31
C ILE A 149 27.63 -1.85 0.46
N LEU A 150 26.76 -1.59 -0.52
CA LEU A 150 26.86 -0.39 -1.37
C LEU A 150 26.34 0.85 -0.64
N ASP A 151 25.43 0.66 0.31
CA ASP A 151 24.91 1.64 1.27
C ASP A 151 24.25 2.87 0.63
N GLN A 152 22.99 2.71 0.25
CA GLN A 152 22.20 3.79 -0.32
C GLN A 152 22.01 5.01 0.60
N TYR A 153 22.28 4.88 1.91
CA TYR A 153 22.05 5.92 2.90
C TYR A 153 23.21 6.90 3.05
N SER A 154 24.44 6.44 2.77
CA SER A 154 25.67 7.25 2.91
C SER A 154 26.46 7.38 1.62
N ASN A 155 26.20 6.55 0.60
CA ASN A 155 26.97 6.50 -0.63
C ASN A 155 26.76 7.75 -1.50
N PRO A 156 27.82 8.54 -1.81
CA PRO A 156 27.73 9.75 -2.63
C PRO A 156 27.27 9.47 -4.07
N SER A 157 27.47 8.26 -4.60
CA SER A 157 26.95 7.85 -5.93
C SER A 157 25.43 7.93 -6.03
N ASN A 158 24.71 7.83 -4.89
CA ASN A 158 23.26 7.99 -4.84
C ASN A 158 22.83 9.41 -5.28
N PRO A 159 23.16 10.51 -4.60
CA PRO A 159 22.79 11.83 -5.09
C PRO A 159 23.43 12.19 -6.43
N LEU A 160 24.65 11.74 -6.73
CA LEU A 160 25.31 11.99 -8.01
C LEU A 160 24.54 11.41 -9.21
N ALA A 161 23.96 10.21 -9.09
CA ALA A 161 23.12 9.64 -10.14
C ALA A 161 21.92 10.54 -10.51
N HIS A 162 21.42 11.30 -9.54
CA HIS A 162 20.29 12.19 -9.73
C HIS A 162 20.70 13.62 -10.13
N GLU A 163 21.86 14.09 -9.68
CA GLU A 163 22.42 15.37 -10.11
C GLU A 163 22.79 15.33 -11.59
N GLU A 164 23.54 14.31 -12.02
CA GLU A 164 24.04 14.16 -13.38
C GLU A 164 22.99 13.60 -14.36
N GLY A 165 22.01 12.82 -13.85
CA GLY A 165 20.95 12.17 -14.64
C GLY A 165 19.59 12.85 -14.48
N THR A 166 18.83 12.47 -13.46
CA THR A 166 17.41 12.86 -13.27
C THR A 166 17.21 14.36 -13.34
N GLY A 167 18.02 15.13 -12.64
CA GLY A 167 17.90 16.59 -12.58
C GLY A 167 18.26 17.24 -13.92
N ARG A 168 19.30 16.77 -14.59
CA ARG A 168 19.68 17.21 -15.94
C ARG A 168 18.55 16.96 -16.93
N GLU A 169 18.02 15.74 -16.96
CA GLU A 169 16.91 15.39 -17.83
C GLU A 169 15.68 16.28 -17.60
N ILE A 170 15.34 16.59 -16.34
CA ILE A 170 14.21 17.47 -16.00
C ILE A 170 14.43 18.88 -16.56
N ILE A 171 15.63 19.44 -16.38
CA ILE A 171 15.96 20.77 -16.89
C ILE A 171 15.85 20.79 -18.41
N ASP A 172 16.43 19.82 -19.11
CA ASP A 172 16.44 19.74 -20.57
C ASP A 172 15.00 19.53 -21.10
N GLN A 173 14.22 18.65 -20.51
CA GLN A 173 12.82 18.41 -20.91
C GLN A 173 11.90 19.61 -20.67
N CYS A 174 12.22 20.46 -19.70
CA CYS A 174 11.49 21.68 -19.41
C CYS A 174 12.04 22.90 -20.23
N GLY A 175 13.12 22.72 -20.97
CA GLY A 175 13.82 23.83 -21.64
C GLY A 175 14.29 24.88 -20.64
N GLY A 176 14.74 24.47 -19.46
CA GLY A 176 15.18 25.35 -18.37
C GLY A 176 14.06 26.15 -17.67
N LYS A 177 12.79 25.88 -18.01
CA LYS A 177 11.63 26.65 -17.49
C LYS A 177 10.77 25.79 -16.58
N LEU A 178 11.02 25.83 -15.27
CA LEU A 178 10.18 25.25 -14.23
C LEU A 178 10.21 26.14 -13.00
N ASP A 179 9.08 26.30 -12.33
CA ASP A 179 8.91 27.19 -11.18
C ASP A 179 8.98 26.45 -9.85
N ALA A 180 8.58 25.18 -9.84
CA ALA A 180 8.72 24.31 -8.68
C ALA A 180 8.92 22.84 -9.10
N ILE A 181 9.64 22.10 -8.24
CA ILE A 181 9.76 20.64 -8.32
C ILE A 181 9.36 20.01 -7.01
N VAL A 182 8.50 18.98 -7.08
CA VAL A 182 7.94 18.26 -5.93
C VAL A 182 8.42 16.82 -5.95
N MET A 183 9.06 16.39 -4.89
CA MET A 183 9.65 15.05 -4.78
C MET A 183 9.39 14.46 -3.40
N THR A 184 9.02 13.21 -3.36
CA THR A 184 8.98 12.44 -2.10
C THR A 184 10.41 12.07 -1.69
N ALA A 185 10.67 12.04 -0.39
CA ALA A 185 11.95 11.67 0.17
C ALA A 185 11.91 10.30 0.85
N GLY A 186 12.82 9.40 0.47
CA GLY A 186 13.21 8.21 1.21
C GLY A 186 14.64 8.42 1.71
N THR A 187 15.65 7.78 1.10
CA THR A 187 17.06 8.04 1.45
C THR A 187 17.46 9.53 1.29
N GLY A 188 16.72 10.27 0.49
CA GLY A 188 17.00 11.67 0.20
C GLY A 188 17.97 11.89 -0.94
N GLY A 189 18.58 10.86 -1.52
CA GLY A 189 19.54 11.02 -2.63
C GLY A 189 18.93 11.67 -3.86
N THR A 190 17.71 11.27 -4.23
CA THR A 190 17.00 11.87 -5.39
C THR A 190 16.77 13.36 -5.18
N ILE A 191 16.16 13.75 -4.06
CA ILE A 191 15.87 15.17 -3.79
C ILE A 191 17.14 16.01 -3.65
N THR A 192 18.19 15.46 -3.04
CA THR A 192 19.49 16.10 -2.90
C THR A 192 20.15 16.34 -4.27
N GLY A 193 20.29 15.28 -5.09
CA GLY A 193 20.96 15.40 -6.39
C GLY A 193 20.21 16.33 -7.33
N VAL A 194 18.89 16.17 -7.44
CA VAL A 194 18.07 17.08 -8.27
C VAL A 194 18.13 18.51 -7.75
N ALA A 195 18.04 18.72 -6.42
CA ALA A 195 18.09 20.06 -5.85
C ALA A 195 19.43 20.76 -6.10
N ARG A 196 20.57 20.04 -6.02
CA ARG A 196 21.89 20.61 -6.31
C ARG A 196 21.95 21.25 -7.70
N ILE A 197 21.55 20.51 -8.73
CA ILE A 197 21.58 21.02 -10.11
C ILE A 197 20.51 22.08 -10.36
N ILE A 198 19.30 21.90 -9.83
CA ILE A 198 18.20 22.88 -9.96
C ILE A 198 18.59 24.22 -9.35
N LYS A 199 19.16 24.24 -8.14
CA LYS A 199 19.60 25.48 -7.49
C LYS A 199 20.71 26.16 -8.23
N ARG A 200 21.58 25.41 -8.92
CA ARG A 200 22.69 25.93 -9.73
C ARG A 200 22.21 26.49 -11.07
N GLU A 201 21.30 25.81 -11.77
CA GLU A 201 21.02 26.13 -13.19
C GLU A 201 19.63 26.75 -13.43
N VAL A 202 18.70 26.59 -12.48
CA VAL A 202 17.36 27.19 -12.54
C VAL A 202 17.11 28.01 -11.27
N PRO A 203 17.87 29.10 -11.08
CA PRO A 203 17.70 29.94 -9.90
C PRO A 203 16.28 30.51 -9.84
N GLY A 204 15.64 30.37 -8.66
CA GLY A 204 14.23 30.75 -8.46
C GLY A 204 13.26 29.56 -8.52
N CYS A 205 13.65 28.40 -9.02
CA CYS A 205 12.84 27.19 -8.91
C CYS A 205 12.77 26.73 -7.45
N ARG A 206 11.55 26.48 -6.95
CA ARG A 206 11.31 26.01 -5.58
C ARG A 206 11.42 24.50 -5.53
N VAL A 207 12.22 23.99 -4.59
CA VAL A 207 12.35 22.56 -4.30
C VAL A 207 11.42 22.20 -3.12
N ILE A 208 10.45 21.36 -3.38
CA ILE A 208 9.45 20.92 -2.40
C ILE A 208 9.68 19.45 -2.06
N GLY A 209 9.97 19.17 -0.81
CA GLY A 209 10.07 17.82 -0.27
C GLY A 209 8.72 17.33 0.24
N VAL A 210 8.39 16.07 -0.02
CA VAL A 210 7.21 15.42 0.53
C VAL A 210 7.65 14.27 1.43
N ASP A 211 7.15 14.27 2.65
CA ASP A 211 7.50 13.34 3.71
C ASP A 211 6.22 12.84 4.41
N PRO A 212 6.04 11.54 4.64
CA PRO A 212 4.80 11.06 5.27
C PRO A 212 4.70 11.49 6.74
N GLU A 213 3.47 11.63 7.23
CA GLU A 213 3.22 11.71 8.66
C GLU A 213 3.79 10.48 9.37
N GLY A 214 4.49 10.68 10.48
CA GLY A 214 5.20 9.61 11.19
C GLY A 214 6.67 9.44 10.81
N SER A 215 7.16 10.13 9.77
CA SER A 215 8.58 10.24 9.41
C SER A 215 9.20 11.54 9.96
N ILE A 216 10.53 11.57 10.11
CA ILE A 216 11.27 12.73 10.60
C ILE A 216 12.14 13.44 9.54
N LEU A 217 12.05 13.05 8.26
CA LEU A 217 12.89 13.66 7.21
C LEU A 217 12.60 15.15 7.02
N ALA A 218 11.34 15.57 7.13
CA ALA A 218 10.93 16.97 7.04
C ALA A 218 11.33 17.79 8.29
N GLY A 219 11.58 17.15 9.41
CA GLY A 219 11.90 17.79 10.70
C GLY A 219 11.55 16.88 11.88
N PRO A 220 11.90 17.29 13.09
CA PRO A 220 11.54 16.54 14.29
C PRO A 220 10.03 16.41 14.41
N GLY A 221 9.56 15.25 14.86
CA GLY A 221 8.14 14.94 15.01
C GLY A 221 7.94 13.58 15.65
N GLU A 222 6.70 13.23 15.90
CA GLU A 222 6.33 11.92 16.43
C GLU A 222 6.51 10.84 15.35
N ILE A 223 7.28 9.79 15.69
CA ILE A 223 7.47 8.64 14.81
C ILE A 223 6.23 7.77 14.90
N LYS A 224 5.57 7.53 13.75
CA LYS A 224 4.37 6.71 13.63
C LYS A 224 4.47 5.77 12.43
N SER A 225 3.75 4.67 12.48
CA SER A 225 3.61 3.77 11.33
C SER A 225 2.76 4.40 10.22
N TYR A 226 3.19 4.26 8.98
CA TYR A 226 2.48 4.62 7.76
C TYR A 226 2.57 3.49 6.74
N LYS A 227 1.71 3.52 5.70
CA LYS A 227 1.54 2.43 4.73
C LYS A 227 2.19 2.71 3.37
N VAL A 228 2.44 3.97 3.02
CA VAL A 228 3.15 4.30 1.78
C VAL A 228 4.59 3.82 1.88
N GLU A 229 5.00 3.01 0.91
CA GLU A 229 6.34 2.42 0.89
C GLU A 229 7.35 3.28 0.12
N GLY A 230 8.63 3.16 0.50
CA GLY A 230 9.76 3.78 -0.20
C GLY A 230 10.00 5.26 0.10
N ILE A 231 9.23 5.83 1.01
CA ILE A 231 9.39 7.20 1.48
C ILE A 231 9.33 7.26 3.01
N GLY A 232 9.94 8.30 3.59
CA GLY A 232 9.98 8.51 5.04
C GLY A 232 10.96 7.58 5.76
N TYR A 233 11.55 8.07 6.85
CA TYR A 233 12.39 7.30 7.77
C TYR A 233 12.29 7.85 9.20
N ASP A 234 12.73 7.04 10.15
CA ASP A 234 12.91 7.34 11.58
C ASP A 234 14.34 7.83 11.91
N PHE A 235 15.16 8.06 10.90
CA PHE A 235 16.50 8.65 10.99
C PHE A 235 16.76 9.54 9.76
N ILE A 236 17.79 10.37 9.82
CA ILE A 236 18.20 11.23 8.70
C ILE A 236 19.38 10.58 7.98
N PRO A 237 19.22 10.10 6.73
CA PRO A 237 20.32 9.57 5.94
C PRO A 237 21.37 10.65 5.60
N ASP A 238 22.65 10.25 5.56
CA ASP A 238 23.77 11.17 5.29
C ASP A 238 23.68 11.84 3.90
N VAL A 239 23.08 11.14 2.93
CA VAL A 239 22.90 11.67 1.56
C VAL A 239 21.78 12.71 1.45
N LEU A 240 21.01 12.97 2.50
CA LEU A 240 19.92 13.94 2.52
C LEU A 240 20.42 15.34 2.93
N GLU A 241 20.54 16.24 1.96
CA GLU A 241 20.83 17.67 2.23
C GLU A 241 19.53 18.47 2.39
N ARG A 242 18.95 18.45 3.60
CA ARG A 242 17.70 19.15 3.92
C ARG A 242 17.71 20.64 3.62
N ARG A 243 18.87 21.28 3.73
CA ARG A 243 19.05 22.73 3.45
C ARG A 243 18.74 23.14 2.00
N LEU A 244 18.75 22.18 1.06
CA LEU A 244 18.43 22.43 -0.34
C LEU A 244 16.93 22.43 -0.62
N VAL A 245 16.12 22.01 0.35
CA VAL A 245 14.65 21.92 0.23
C VAL A 245 14.05 23.21 0.77
N ASP A 246 13.35 23.95 -0.08
CA ASP A 246 12.74 25.23 0.32
C ASP A 246 11.50 25.06 1.20
N ARG A 247 10.77 23.96 1.03
CA ARG A 247 9.57 23.66 1.80
C ARG A 247 9.35 22.15 1.89
N TRP A 248 8.94 21.71 3.08
CA TRP A 248 8.46 20.34 3.31
C TRP A 248 6.95 20.32 3.45
N VAL A 249 6.31 19.29 2.87
CA VAL A 249 4.88 19.00 2.95
C VAL A 249 4.72 17.62 3.57
N LYS A 250 3.93 17.51 4.63
CA LYS A 250 3.56 16.22 5.23
C LYS A 250 2.39 15.62 4.48
N SER A 251 2.54 14.39 4.01
CA SER A 251 1.48 13.61 3.35
C SER A 251 0.93 12.54 4.28
N ASN A 252 -0.32 12.15 4.07
CA ASN A 252 -0.93 11.02 4.75
C ASN A 252 -1.20 9.87 3.77
N ASP A 253 -1.38 8.66 4.32
CA ASP A 253 -1.59 7.46 3.52
C ASP A 253 -2.85 7.53 2.66
N ARG A 254 -3.97 7.96 3.25
CA ARG A 254 -5.27 8.00 2.57
C ARG A 254 -5.23 8.85 1.31
N ASP A 255 -4.80 10.09 1.42
CA ASP A 255 -4.76 11.01 0.29
C ASP A 255 -3.73 10.58 -0.75
N SER A 256 -2.60 10.05 -0.31
CA SER A 256 -1.57 9.49 -1.19
C SER A 256 -2.12 8.35 -2.05
N PHE A 257 -2.81 7.38 -1.46
CA PHE A 257 -3.37 6.25 -2.21
C PHE A 257 -4.56 6.65 -3.08
N LEU A 258 -5.42 7.55 -2.62
CA LEU A 258 -6.55 8.04 -3.42
C LEU A 258 -6.06 8.78 -4.66
N VAL A 259 -5.05 9.66 -4.53
CA VAL A 259 -4.47 10.38 -5.67
C VAL A 259 -3.72 9.44 -6.61
N ALA A 260 -2.98 8.44 -6.09
CA ALA A 260 -2.38 7.40 -6.94
C ALA A 260 -3.43 6.67 -7.79
N ARG A 261 -4.56 6.28 -7.19
CA ARG A 261 -5.68 5.66 -7.91
C ARG A 261 -6.35 6.61 -8.93
N GLN A 262 -6.42 7.90 -8.63
CA GLN A 262 -6.89 8.91 -9.59
C GLN A 262 -5.95 9.02 -10.79
N LEU A 263 -4.63 9.06 -10.58
CA LEU A 263 -3.63 9.04 -11.66
C LEU A 263 -3.81 7.83 -12.58
N ILE A 264 -4.01 6.65 -12.01
CA ILE A 264 -4.25 5.43 -12.76
C ILE A 264 -5.55 5.54 -13.59
N ARG A 265 -6.65 5.95 -12.97
CA ARG A 265 -7.99 5.96 -13.61
C ARG A 265 -8.19 7.12 -14.59
N GLN A 266 -7.60 8.28 -14.31
CA GLN A 266 -7.84 9.50 -15.08
C GLN A 266 -6.75 9.77 -16.12
N GLU A 267 -5.49 9.48 -15.80
CA GLU A 267 -4.34 9.77 -16.67
C GLU A 267 -3.78 8.50 -17.33
N GLY A 268 -4.19 7.29 -16.91
CA GLY A 268 -3.61 6.03 -17.38
C GLY A 268 -2.19 5.78 -16.89
N VAL A 269 -1.76 6.46 -15.83
CA VAL A 269 -0.38 6.42 -15.32
C VAL A 269 -0.27 5.38 -14.22
N LEU A 270 0.44 4.28 -14.48
CA LEU A 270 0.53 3.11 -13.61
C LEU A 270 1.61 3.27 -12.53
N VAL A 271 1.31 4.00 -11.48
CA VAL A 271 2.26 4.45 -10.45
C VAL A 271 1.99 3.87 -9.07
N GLY A 272 3.01 3.93 -8.19
CA GLY A 272 2.93 3.58 -6.77
C GLY A 272 2.36 4.68 -5.89
N GLY A 273 2.17 4.36 -4.59
CA GLY A 273 1.60 5.28 -3.59
C GLY A 273 2.41 6.55 -3.35
N SER A 274 3.74 6.47 -3.46
CA SER A 274 4.64 7.62 -3.34
C SER A 274 4.43 8.67 -4.44
N SER A 275 4.06 8.22 -5.66
CA SER A 275 3.65 9.13 -6.74
C SER A 275 2.37 9.87 -6.39
N GLY A 276 1.42 9.17 -5.74
CA GLY A 276 0.20 9.81 -5.23
C GLY A 276 0.50 10.89 -4.21
N ALA A 277 1.42 10.65 -3.27
CA ALA A 277 1.88 11.64 -2.30
C ALA A 277 2.51 12.86 -3.00
N ALA A 278 3.39 12.64 -4.00
CA ALA A 278 4.03 13.71 -4.75
C ALA A 278 3.01 14.55 -5.51
N VAL A 279 2.06 13.92 -6.21
CA VAL A 279 1.03 14.63 -6.99
C VAL A 279 0.03 15.34 -6.08
N TRP A 280 -0.36 14.74 -4.94
CA TRP A 280 -1.20 15.39 -3.94
C TRP A 280 -0.58 16.71 -3.46
N ALA A 281 0.70 16.69 -3.10
CA ALA A 281 1.43 17.90 -2.75
C ALA A 281 1.59 18.85 -3.95
N GLY A 282 1.91 18.32 -5.15
CA GLY A 282 2.05 19.10 -6.38
C GLY A 282 0.78 19.89 -6.75
N LEU A 283 -0.39 19.30 -6.55
CA LEU A 283 -1.68 19.98 -6.75
C LEU A 283 -1.89 21.14 -5.76
N GLN A 284 -1.42 21.03 -4.52
CA GLN A 284 -1.46 22.13 -3.56
C GLN A 284 -0.52 23.25 -3.99
N ILE A 285 0.71 22.92 -4.34
CA ILE A 285 1.70 23.90 -4.84
C ILE A 285 1.19 24.61 -6.09
N LEU A 286 0.56 23.90 -7.03
CA LEU A 286 0.01 24.51 -8.24
C LEU A 286 -1.13 25.51 -7.94
N ARG A 287 -1.98 25.23 -6.92
CA ARG A 287 -3.01 26.19 -6.46
C ARG A 287 -2.40 27.45 -5.85
N GLU A 288 -1.28 27.32 -5.13
CA GLU A 288 -0.56 28.43 -4.51
C GLU A 288 0.27 29.25 -5.54
N MET A 289 0.55 28.66 -6.69
CA MET A 289 1.41 29.25 -7.74
C MET A 289 0.66 29.31 -9.09
N PRO A 290 -0.41 30.11 -9.22
CA PRO A 290 -1.22 30.16 -10.45
C PRO A 290 -0.37 30.59 -11.66
N GLY A 291 -0.59 29.93 -12.80
CA GLY A 291 0.14 30.20 -14.05
C GLY A 291 1.55 29.61 -14.12
N LYS A 292 1.98 28.89 -13.08
CA LYS A 292 3.33 28.35 -12.96
C LYS A 292 3.42 26.91 -13.47
N ARG A 293 4.65 26.48 -13.74
CA ARG A 293 4.99 25.11 -14.13
C ARG A 293 5.55 24.36 -12.93
N VAL A 294 4.82 23.33 -12.49
CA VAL A 294 5.18 22.45 -11.38
C VAL A 294 5.53 21.08 -11.94
N VAL A 295 6.72 20.59 -11.65
CA VAL A 295 7.15 19.22 -11.98
C VAL A 295 6.96 18.34 -10.73
N VAL A 296 6.39 17.16 -10.87
CA VAL A 296 6.34 16.14 -9.84
C VAL A 296 7.10 14.90 -10.29
N LEU A 297 7.87 14.28 -9.38
CA LEU A 297 8.56 13.04 -9.66
C LEU A 297 7.63 11.87 -9.31
N LEU A 298 7.51 10.91 -10.24
CA LEU A 298 6.69 9.70 -10.11
C LEU A 298 7.63 8.51 -9.90
N PRO A 299 7.91 8.11 -8.62
CA PRO A 299 9.10 7.33 -8.29
C PRO A 299 9.07 5.88 -8.76
N ASP A 300 7.93 5.21 -8.71
CA ASP A 300 7.86 3.78 -9.02
C ASP A 300 6.52 3.32 -9.60
N SER A 301 6.52 2.05 -10.05
CA SER A 301 5.40 1.41 -10.74
C SER A 301 4.38 0.81 -9.79
N ILE A 302 3.12 0.81 -10.21
CA ILE A 302 1.99 0.06 -9.63
C ILE A 302 2.32 -1.43 -9.41
N ARG A 303 3.19 -2.02 -10.26
CA ARG A 303 3.50 -3.46 -10.27
C ARG A 303 3.99 -3.99 -8.92
N ASN A 304 4.55 -3.12 -8.10
CA ASN A 304 5.03 -3.47 -6.75
C ASN A 304 3.93 -3.47 -5.67
N TYR A 305 2.64 -3.23 -6.03
CA TYR A 305 1.58 -2.95 -5.05
C TYR A 305 0.21 -3.52 -5.44
N LEU A 306 0.17 -4.55 -6.28
CA LEU A 306 -1.08 -5.11 -6.83
C LEU A 306 -2.00 -5.66 -5.75
N THR A 307 -1.43 -6.21 -4.67
CA THR A 307 -2.16 -6.74 -3.51
C THR A 307 -2.41 -5.71 -2.41
N LYS A 308 -2.00 -4.45 -2.61
CA LYS A 308 -2.16 -3.36 -1.64
C LYS A 308 -3.16 -2.30 -2.14
N PHE A 309 -2.75 -1.03 -2.24
CA PHE A 309 -3.67 0.08 -2.53
C PHE A 309 -4.41 -0.01 -3.88
N VAL A 310 -4.00 -0.90 -4.76
CA VAL A 310 -4.71 -1.21 -6.02
C VAL A 310 -5.95 -2.06 -5.75
N ASP A 311 -5.89 -2.96 -4.78
CA ASP A 311 -7.00 -3.81 -4.36
C ASP A 311 -8.00 -3.03 -3.48
N ASP A 312 -9.27 -3.02 -3.91
CA ASP A 312 -10.35 -2.37 -3.17
C ASP A 312 -10.60 -2.99 -1.79
N ARG A 313 -10.36 -4.31 -1.63
CA ARG A 313 -10.47 -4.99 -0.34
C ARG A 313 -9.44 -4.44 0.63
N TRP A 314 -8.19 -4.35 0.19
CA TRP A 314 -7.11 -3.80 1.02
C TRP A 314 -7.42 -2.34 1.41
N MET A 315 -7.86 -1.51 0.46
CA MET A 315 -8.20 -0.10 0.73
C MET A 315 -9.33 0.04 1.77
N ARG A 316 -10.33 -0.85 1.72
CA ARG A 316 -11.40 -0.91 2.73
C ARG A 316 -10.88 -1.37 4.08
N GLN A 317 -10.10 -2.43 4.12
CA GLN A 317 -9.51 -2.96 5.37
C GLN A 317 -8.64 -1.92 6.10
N GLN A 318 -7.99 -1.02 5.34
CA GLN A 318 -7.22 0.09 5.91
C GLN A 318 -8.09 1.33 6.24
N GLY A 319 -9.38 1.32 5.91
CA GLY A 319 -10.28 2.47 6.15
C GLY A 319 -10.05 3.66 5.20
N PHE A 320 -9.33 3.48 4.10
CA PHE A 320 -9.02 4.57 3.15
C PHE A 320 -10.17 4.86 2.18
N VAL A 321 -10.99 3.88 1.86
CA VAL A 321 -12.24 4.04 1.11
C VAL A 321 -13.38 3.38 1.87
N LYS A 322 -14.54 4.02 1.81
CA LYS A 322 -15.78 3.42 2.29
C LYS A 322 -16.29 2.45 1.22
N GLY A 323 -16.86 1.33 1.63
CA GLY A 323 -17.61 0.47 0.70
C GLY A 323 -18.89 1.19 0.24
N ASP A 324 -19.36 0.91 -0.96
CA ASP A 324 -20.63 1.46 -1.47
C ASP A 324 -21.84 1.14 -0.57
N TRP A 325 -21.66 0.21 0.38
CA TRP A 325 -22.61 -0.27 1.38
C TRP A 325 -22.32 0.30 2.80
N GLU A 326 -21.22 1.03 3.05
CA GLU A 326 -20.90 1.70 4.32
C GLU A 326 -21.72 3.01 4.53
N VAL A 327 -22.87 3.12 3.92
CA VAL A 327 -23.72 4.31 4.08
C VAL A 327 -24.72 4.07 5.21
N GLY A 328 -24.30 4.38 6.43
CA GLY A 328 -25.17 4.39 7.58
C GLY A 328 -24.81 3.36 8.66
N THR A 329 -25.69 3.29 9.63
CA THR A 329 -25.64 2.36 10.76
C THR A 329 -26.37 1.06 10.43
N VAL A 330 -26.19 0.05 11.27
CA VAL A 330 -27.01 -1.17 11.25
C VAL A 330 -28.50 -0.81 11.37
N ALA A 331 -28.85 0.23 12.13
CA ALA A 331 -30.22 0.72 12.22
C ALA A 331 -30.78 1.21 10.88
N ASP A 332 -29.95 1.86 10.05
CA ASP A 332 -30.34 2.33 8.72
C ASP A 332 -30.60 1.15 7.78
N LEU A 333 -29.75 0.12 7.86
CA LEU A 333 -29.92 -1.12 7.11
C LEU A 333 -31.19 -1.84 7.54
N MET A 334 -31.42 -2.03 8.84
CA MET A 334 -32.62 -2.66 9.38
C MET A 334 -33.90 -1.92 8.95
N ARG A 335 -33.88 -0.60 8.91
CA ARG A 335 -35.02 0.21 8.39
C ARG A 335 -35.28 -0.06 6.91
N SER A 336 -34.23 -0.21 6.10
CA SER A 336 -34.37 -0.48 4.66
C SER A 336 -34.90 -1.89 4.36
N LEU A 337 -34.61 -2.87 5.23
CA LEU A 337 -35.09 -4.24 5.13
C LEU A 337 -36.52 -4.41 5.61
N GLY A 338 -37.07 -3.39 6.29
CA GLY A 338 -38.40 -3.45 6.91
C GLY A 338 -38.43 -4.27 8.21
N ARG A 339 -39.57 -4.25 8.90
CA ARG A 339 -39.77 -5.07 10.09
C ARG A 339 -39.94 -6.54 9.68
N ARG A 340 -39.01 -7.39 10.09
CA ARG A 340 -39.11 -8.86 9.99
C ARG A 340 -39.14 -9.42 11.40
N GLU A 341 -40.07 -10.32 11.67
CA GLU A 341 -40.11 -11.05 12.93
C GLU A 341 -38.91 -12.00 13.00
N VAL A 342 -38.21 -12.01 14.13
CA VAL A 342 -37.08 -12.90 14.34
C VAL A 342 -37.60 -14.23 14.86
N ILE A 343 -37.56 -15.24 14.03
CA ILE A 343 -37.87 -16.61 14.44
C ILE A 343 -36.72 -17.12 15.30
N SER A 344 -36.99 -17.54 16.52
CA SER A 344 -36.02 -17.98 17.52
C SER A 344 -36.43 -19.27 18.21
N LEU A 345 -35.45 -19.93 18.80
CA LEU A 345 -35.64 -21.11 19.66
C LEU A 345 -35.34 -20.76 21.11
N ASN A 346 -35.89 -21.52 22.04
CA ASN A 346 -35.47 -21.51 23.44
C ASN A 346 -34.38 -22.59 23.65
N VAL A 347 -33.46 -22.37 24.59
CA VAL A 347 -32.41 -23.36 24.94
C VAL A 347 -32.96 -24.73 25.27
N ASN A 348 -34.17 -24.80 25.81
CA ASN A 348 -34.86 -26.04 26.21
C ASN A 348 -35.69 -26.68 25.10
N ASP A 349 -35.81 -26.06 23.93
CA ASP A 349 -36.51 -26.62 22.79
C ASP A 349 -35.81 -27.91 22.30
N ARG A 350 -36.55 -28.74 21.56
CA ARG A 350 -36.05 -29.99 20.97
C ARG A 350 -35.64 -29.76 19.51
N LEU A 351 -34.69 -30.55 19.00
CA LEU A 351 -34.28 -30.50 17.59
C LEU A 351 -35.44 -30.78 16.62
N GLY A 352 -36.45 -31.56 17.03
CA GLY A 352 -37.68 -31.75 16.27
C GLY A 352 -38.39 -30.44 16.00
N ARG A 353 -38.54 -29.56 17.00
CA ARG A 353 -39.13 -28.23 16.86
C ARG A 353 -38.30 -27.34 15.98
N ALA A 354 -36.97 -27.38 16.12
CA ALA A 354 -36.06 -26.63 15.25
C ALA A 354 -36.23 -27.01 13.76
N THR A 355 -36.32 -28.32 13.49
CA THR A 355 -36.51 -28.85 12.12
C THR A 355 -37.85 -28.40 11.50
N GLU A 356 -38.92 -28.34 12.31
CA GLU A 356 -40.22 -27.84 11.87
C GLU A 356 -40.13 -26.35 11.48
N LEU A 357 -39.52 -25.53 12.34
CA LEU A 357 -39.38 -24.07 12.09
C LEU A 357 -38.49 -23.77 10.89
N PHE A 358 -37.39 -24.52 10.71
CA PHE A 358 -36.56 -24.37 9.49
C PHE A 358 -37.39 -24.59 8.22
N LYS A 359 -38.21 -25.65 8.21
CA LYS A 359 -39.05 -26.02 7.06
C LYS A 359 -40.20 -25.04 6.84
N GLU A 360 -40.91 -24.66 7.94
CA GLU A 360 -42.07 -23.77 7.88
C GLU A 360 -41.72 -22.38 7.38
N HIS A 361 -40.58 -21.82 7.83
CA HIS A 361 -40.16 -20.47 7.51
C HIS A 361 -39.13 -20.37 6.39
N GLY A 362 -38.64 -21.51 5.87
CA GLY A 362 -37.61 -21.52 4.81
C GLY A 362 -36.30 -20.87 5.22
N ILE A 363 -35.90 -21.00 6.48
CA ILE A 363 -34.70 -20.43 7.07
C ILE A 363 -33.71 -21.53 7.41
N SER A 364 -32.43 -21.23 7.34
CA SER A 364 -31.34 -22.20 7.60
C SER A 364 -30.65 -22.02 8.95
N GLN A 365 -31.08 -21.02 9.74
CA GLN A 365 -30.48 -20.70 11.02
C GLN A 365 -31.41 -19.85 11.89
N MET A 366 -31.32 -20.04 13.20
CA MET A 366 -32.13 -19.32 14.17
C MET A 366 -31.30 -18.95 15.40
N PRO A 367 -31.49 -17.78 16.00
CA PRO A 367 -30.96 -17.46 17.32
C PRO A 367 -31.63 -18.35 18.39
N VAL A 368 -30.85 -18.75 19.36
CA VAL A 368 -31.33 -19.49 20.52
C VAL A 368 -31.30 -18.57 21.73
N LEU A 369 -32.42 -18.49 22.41
CA LEU A 369 -32.63 -17.59 23.54
C LEU A 369 -32.68 -18.38 24.84
N ASP A 370 -32.15 -17.78 25.89
CA ASP A 370 -32.30 -18.20 27.27
C ASP A 370 -32.91 -17.04 28.06
N ASP A 371 -34.07 -17.21 28.61
CA ASP A 371 -34.81 -16.18 29.32
C ASP A 371 -34.96 -14.86 28.55
N GLY A 372 -35.21 -15.00 27.24
CA GLY A 372 -35.36 -13.88 26.30
C GLY A 372 -34.05 -13.22 25.83
N LYS A 373 -32.88 -13.68 26.30
CA LYS A 373 -31.56 -13.18 25.92
C LYS A 373 -30.85 -14.12 24.97
N LEU A 374 -30.05 -13.57 24.07
CA LEU A 374 -29.24 -14.38 23.14
C LEU A 374 -28.26 -15.31 23.88
N SER A 375 -28.40 -16.58 23.65
CA SER A 375 -27.57 -17.67 24.24
C SER A 375 -26.71 -18.39 23.20
N GLY A 376 -27.16 -18.42 21.93
CA GLY A 376 -26.45 -19.11 20.85
C GLY A 376 -27.17 -18.97 19.52
N ILE A 377 -26.71 -19.73 18.53
CA ILE A 377 -27.34 -19.91 17.22
C ILE A 377 -27.40 -21.40 16.89
N LEU A 378 -28.46 -21.82 16.19
CA LEU A 378 -28.59 -23.17 15.65
C LEU A 378 -28.78 -23.10 14.14
N THR A 379 -28.00 -23.88 13.41
CA THR A 379 -28.10 -23.99 11.95
C THR A 379 -28.61 -25.38 11.52
N GLU A 380 -29.14 -25.47 10.28
CA GLU A 380 -29.47 -26.77 9.67
C GLU A 380 -28.25 -27.71 9.65
N SER A 381 -27.05 -27.16 9.42
CA SER A 381 -25.80 -27.93 9.40
C SER A 381 -25.48 -28.54 10.76
N ASP A 382 -25.71 -27.81 11.86
CA ASP A 382 -25.49 -28.30 13.22
C ASP A 382 -26.42 -29.49 13.53
N VAL A 383 -27.70 -29.33 13.19
CA VAL A 383 -28.71 -30.38 13.35
C VAL A 383 -28.34 -31.61 12.50
N LEU A 384 -27.99 -31.43 11.24
CA LEU A 384 -27.60 -32.51 10.34
C LEU A 384 -26.36 -33.25 10.88
N HIS A 385 -25.32 -32.51 11.24
CA HIS A 385 -24.09 -33.09 11.78
C HIS A 385 -24.36 -33.94 13.06
N HIS A 386 -25.19 -33.40 13.95
CA HIS A 386 -25.54 -34.06 15.20
C HIS A 386 -26.34 -35.37 14.96
N LEU A 387 -27.32 -35.36 14.07
CA LEU A 387 -28.12 -36.54 13.74
C LEU A 387 -27.30 -37.61 12.99
N VAL A 388 -26.47 -37.21 12.01
CA VAL A 388 -25.61 -38.11 11.22
C VAL A 388 -24.52 -38.75 12.08
N SER A 389 -24.01 -38.06 13.09
CA SER A 389 -23.02 -38.63 14.03
C SER A 389 -23.55 -39.69 14.95
N GLY A 390 -24.87 -40.00 14.93
CA GLY A 390 -25.53 -40.96 15.79
C GLY A 390 -25.58 -40.58 17.29
N LYS A 391 -25.24 -39.33 17.61
CA LYS A 391 -25.17 -38.82 18.98
C LYS A 391 -26.50 -38.28 19.50
N GLY A 392 -27.52 -38.14 18.66
CA GLY A 392 -28.78 -37.55 19.08
C GLY A 392 -29.98 -37.94 18.24
N THR A 393 -31.14 -37.53 18.70
CA THR A 393 -32.43 -37.74 18.09
C THR A 393 -33.19 -36.43 17.97
N LYS A 394 -34.39 -36.42 17.42
CA LYS A 394 -35.28 -35.26 17.40
C LYS A 394 -35.63 -34.72 18.79
N ASP A 395 -35.45 -35.57 19.83
CA ASP A 395 -35.73 -35.22 21.24
C ASP A 395 -34.53 -34.59 21.96
N THR A 396 -33.36 -34.50 21.30
CA THR A 396 -32.18 -33.82 21.85
C THR A 396 -32.46 -32.33 22.06
N VAL A 397 -32.00 -31.79 23.18
CA VAL A 397 -32.21 -30.39 23.56
C VAL A 397 -31.32 -29.49 22.74
N VAL A 398 -31.86 -28.37 22.26
CA VAL A 398 -31.12 -27.36 21.41
C VAL A 398 -29.84 -26.89 22.08
N ALA A 399 -29.85 -26.71 23.41
CA ALA A 399 -28.67 -26.25 24.17
C ALA A 399 -27.45 -27.17 24.07
N GLU A 400 -27.63 -28.45 23.69
CA GLU A 400 -26.53 -29.41 23.51
C GLU A 400 -25.85 -29.31 22.13
N VAL A 401 -26.52 -28.66 21.16
CA VAL A 401 -26.13 -28.69 19.76
C VAL A 401 -25.79 -27.28 19.22
N MET A 402 -26.40 -26.24 19.81
CA MET A 402 -26.21 -24.86 19.36
C MET A 402 -24.75 -24.39 19.47
N GLU A 403 -24.32 -23.54 18.53
CA GLU A 403 -23.07 -22.80 18.64
C GLU A 403 -23.26 -21.61 19.59
N ARG A 404 -22.38 -21.50 20.60
CA ARG A 404 -22.46 -20.44 21.63
C ARG A 404 -21.69 -19.15 21.22
N ARG A 405 -20.73 -19.26 20.29
CA ARG A 405 -20.00 -18.11 19.76
C ARG A 405 -20.77 -17.50 18.61
N VAL A 406 -21.38 -16.36 18.85
CA VAL A 406 -22.26 -15.69 17.88
C VAL A 406 -21.76 -14.28 17.63
N SER A 407 -21.68 -13.89 16.37
CA SER A 407 -21.36 -12.52 16.00
C SER A 407 -22.56 -11.61 16.21
N THR A 408 -22.42 -10.66 17.14
CA THR A 408 -23.46 -9.68 17.46
C THR A 408 -23.04 -8.27 17.02
N VAL A 409 -24.01 -7.47 16.62
CA VAL A 409 -23.86 -6.04 16.29
C VAL A 409 -24.97 -5.24 16.96
N GLY A 410 -24.65 -4.03 17.43
CA GLY A 410 -25.65 -3.08 17.92
C GLY A 410 -26.24 -2.22 16.80
N LEU A 411 -27.38 -1.58 17.02
CA LEU A 411 -28.03 -0.69 16.05
C LEU A 411 -27.14 0.49 15.62
N GLY A 412 -26.31 1.01 16.52
CA GLY A 412 -25.40 2.12 16.28
C GLY A 412 -24.11 1.70 15.56
N ALA A 413 -23.84 0.41 15.40
CA ALA A 413 -22.63 -0.09 14.72
C ALA A 413 -22.62 0.35 13.24
N ASN A 414 -21.41 0.55 12.71
CA ASN A 414 -21.25 0.86 11.28
C ASN A 414 -21.60 -0.40 10.46
N SER A 415 -22.47 -0.25 9.44
CA SER A 415 -22.80 -1.34 8.51
C SER A 415 -21.55 -1.93 7.84
N GLY A 416 -20.44 -1.19 7.82
CA GLY A 416 -19.11 -1.60 7.38
C GLY A 416 -18.50 -2.78 8.14
N GLU A 417 -19.00 -3.13 9.29
CA GLU A 417 -18.52 -4.28 10.08
C GLU A 417 -19.09 -5.62 9.59
N LEU A 418 -20.24 -5.58 8.91
CA LEU A 418 -20.98 -6.77 8.50
C LEU A 418 -20.22 -7.74 7.59
N PRO A 419 -19.43 -7.31 6.55
CA PRO A 419 -18.70 -8.25 5.72
C PRO A 419 -17.67 -9.09 6.45
N ARG A 420 -17.03 -8.54 7.48
CA ARG A 420 -16.08 -9.32 8.29
C ARG A 420 -16.77 -10.51 8.98
N ILE A 421 -18.04 -10.33 9.36
CA ILE A 421 -18.87 -11.40 9.91
C ILE A 421 -19.21 -12.41 8.82
N PHE A 422 -19.65 -11.90 7.65
CA PHE A 422 -20.05 -12.74 6.52
C PHE A 422 -18.89 -13.50 5.86
N GLU A 423 -17.65 -12.96 5.89
CA GLU A 423 -16.45 -13.63 5.40
C GLU A 423 -16.12 -14.91 6.20
N ARG A 424 -16.47 -14.93 7.49
CA ARG A 424 -16.34 -16.11 8.35
C ARG A 424 -17.45 -17.15 8.16
N GLY A 425 -18.41 -16.89 7.27
CA GLY A 425 -19.56 -17.77 7.07
C GLY A 425 -20.68 -17.58 8.09
N GLU A 426 -20.57 -16.56 8.97
CA GLU A 426 -21.51 -16.26 10.03
C GLU A 426 -22.60 -15.26 9.56
N VAL A 427 -23.65 -15.10 10.38
CA VAL A 427 -24.65 -14.03 10.25
C VAL A 427 -24.47 -13.00 11.37
N ALA A 428 -24.92 -11.78 11.13
CA ALA A 428 -24.92 -10.74 12.14
C ALA A 428 -26.24 -10.75 12.92
N ILE A 429 -26.21 -11.13 14.19
CA ILE A 429 -27.37 -11.00 15.08
C ILE A 429 -27.37 -9.58 15.66
N VAL A 430 -28.43 -8.84 15.39
CA VAL A 430 -28.59 -7.48 15.90
C VAL A 430 -29.20 -7.54 17.30
N VAL A 431 -28.50 -6.96 18.27
CA VAL A 431 -28.93 -6.93 19.68
C VAL A 431 -29.01 -5.51 20.21
N ASP A 432 -29.86 -5.29 21.19
CA ASP A 432 -29.88 -4.08 22.00
C ASP A 432 -28.85 -4.12 23.15
N ASP A 433 -28.80 -3.07 23.96
CA ASP A 433 -27.88 -2.95 25.09
C ASP A 433 -28.15 -4.00 26.19
N ALA A 434 -29.37 -4.54 26.24
CA ALA A 434 -29.79 -5.62 27.16
C ALA A 434 -29.50 -7.02 26.60
N ARG A 435 -28.87 -7.14 25.40
CA ARG A 435 -28.65 -8.38 24.64
C ARG A 435 -29.93 -9.08 24.15
N THR A 436 -31.04 -8.32 24.02
CA THR A 436 -32.24 -8.81 23.38
C THR A 436 -32.05 -8.83 21.87
N VAL A 437 -32.44 -9.92 21.21
CA VAL A 437 -32.34 -10.02 19.74
C VAL A 437 -33.44 -9.17 19.10
N ILE A 438 -33.03 -8.21 18.27
CA ILE A 438 -33.92 -7.28 17.56
C ILE A 438 -33.91 -7.50 16.05
N GLY A 439 -33.00 -8.31 15.54
CA GLY A 439 -32.91 -8.64 14.14
C GLY A 439 -31.79 -9.62 13.79
N ILE A 440 -31.83 -10.11 12.56
CA ILE A 440 -30.75 -10.88 11.94
C ILE A 440 -30.47 -10.26 10.57
N ILE A 441 -29.20 -10.10 10.24
CA ILE A 441 -28.76 -9.66 8.93
C ILE A 441 -27.90 -10.75 8.32
N THR A 442 -28.24 -11.14 7.10
CA THR A 442 -27.56 -12.16 6.32
C THR A 442 -26.82 -11.56 5.12
N LYS A 443 -25.99 -12.37 4.44
CA LYS A 443 -25.40 -11.99 3.16
C LYS A 443 -26.45 -11.60 2.12
N MET A 444 -27.59 -12.30 2.11
CA MET A 444 -28.66 -12.06 1.14
C MET A 444 -29.32 -10.70 1.36
N ASP A 445 -29.56 -10.31 2.60
CA ASP A 445 -30.11 -9.00 2.93
C ASP A 445 -29.22 -7.86 2.41
N LEU A 446 -27.90 -8.02 2.51
CA LEU A 446 -26.95 -7.05 1.99
C LEU A 446 -26.95 -7.04 0.45
N ILE A 447 -27.04 -8.21 -0.20
CA ILE A 447 -27.13 -8.33 -1.65
C ILE A 447 -28.41 -7.66 -2.19
N GLU A 448 -29.56 -7.92 -1.57
CA GLU A 448 -30.86 -7.31 -1.95
C GLU A 448 -30.82 -5.79 -1.84
N MET A 449 -30.25 -5.27 -0.74
CA MET A 449 -30.11 -3.81 -0.56
C MET A 449 -29.20 -3.20 -1.64
N LEU A 450 -28.08 -3.83 -1.95
CA LEU A 450 -27.14 -3.35 -2.99
C LEU A 450 -27.75 -3.39 -4.39
N ALA A 451 -28.52 -4.44 -4.70
CA ALA A 451 -29.24 -4.57 -5.97
C ALA A 451 -30.32 -3.49 -6.11
N ALA A 452 -31.07 -3.20 -5.05
CA ALA A 452 -32.09 -2.16 -5.05
C ALA A 452 -31.52 -0.75 -5.27
N ARG A 453 -30.32 -0.46 -4.70
CA ARG A 453 -29.65 0.83 -4.89
C ARG A 453 -29.10 1.04 -6.29
N LYS A 454 -28.57 0.00 -6.96
CA LYS A 454 -28.10 0.11 -8.37
C LYS A 454 -29.22 0.53 -9.34
N ASN A 455 -30.45 0.18 -9.04
CA ASN A 455 -31.60 0.55 -9.85
C ASN A 455 -32.10 1.99 -9.59
N GLN A 456 -31.54 2.71 -8.61
CA GLN A 456 -31.93 4.08 -8.25
C GLN A 456 -30.86 5.14 -8.61
N MET A 457 -29.71 4.71 -9.15
CA MET A 457 -28.73 5.65 -9.71
C MET A 457 -29.05 5.92 -11.19
N PRO A 458 -29.21 7.24 -11.59
CA PRO A 458 -29.50 7.62 -12.96
C PRO A 458 -28.35 7.33 -13.93
#